data_2d489a05ec2dd6c352927fd2e0bcd6e3
#
_entry.id   2d489a05ec2dd6c352927fd2e0bcd6e3
#
_cell.length_a   1.000
_cell.length_b   1.000
_cell.length_c   1.000
_cell.angle_alpha   90.00
_cell.angle_beta   90.00
_cell.angle_gamma   90.00
#
_symmetry.space_group_name_H-M   'P 1'
#
loop_
_entity.id
_entity.type
_entity.pdbx_description
1 polymer ?
#
loop_
_entity_poly.entity_id
_entity_poly.type
_entity_poly.pdbx_seq_one_letter_code
_entity_poly.pdbx_strand_id
1 'polypeptide(L)'
;MLFRSSLVHVRDLSTVNQRRAAPVSADPGRVPGAAPNDPKLRPIEVALDTLNTGPLIASFAIKASQPDGSVLIDLTPAFSNDIPAATGRMVAARLGVLPAAVDPLRSYIDRVRVTDRSLNIRSHITYLVAVPGQPALGPQMVSVVLGHSLVFLPDQPMRGREADPRVGFFSTRFQQFDTPGGAAEAPKAQIARFRVEKANPQAAVSDPVKPITYYLGPGIPERWKPHIKAGVLQWL
;
A
#
# COMPACT_ATOMS: atom_id res chain seq x y z
N MET A 1 -13.00 21.66 -22.49
CA MET A 1 -11.75 22.24 -21.97
C MET A 1 -11.15 21.24 -21.00
N LEU A 2 -10.18 20.46 -21.43
CA LEU A 2 -9.52 19.44 -20.59
C LEU A 2 -8.49 20.15 -19.73
N PHE A 3 -8.74 20.34 -18.46
CA PHE A 3 -7.72 20.71 -17.49
C PHE A 3 -6.78 19.50 -17.32
N ARG A 4 -5.71 19.46 -18.08
CA ARG A 4 -4.60 18.54 -17.80
C ARG A 4 -3.90 19.05 -16.53
N SER A 5 -4.01 18.31 -15.46
CA SER A 5 -3.21 18.60 -14.26
C SER A 5 -1.73 18.56 -14.64
N SER A 6 -0.99 19.61 -14.31
CA SER A 6 0.47 19.62 -14.39
C SER A 6 1.13 18.93 -13.19
N LEU A 7 0.35 18.26 -12.37
CA LEU A 7 0.77 17.64 -11.11
C LEU A 7 0.40 16.16 -11.10
N VAL A 8 1.28 15.36 -10.52
CA VAL A 8 1.00 13.98 -10.11
C VAL A 8 0.57 14.00 -8.65
N HIS A 9 -0.60 13.44 -8.36
CA HIS A 9 -1.18 13.40 -7.03
C HIS A 9 -1.02 12.01 -6.40
N VAL A 10 -0.55 11.97 -5.17
CA VAL A 10 -0.49 10.76 -4.34
C VAL A 10 -1.55 10.87 -3.25
N ARG A 11 -2.40 9.85 -3.12
CA ARG A 11 -3.50 9.80 -2.16
C ARG A 11 -3.34 8.63 -1.20
N ASP A 12 -3.74 8.85 0.05
CA ASP A 12 -3.83 7.79 1.05
C ASP A 12 -5.17 7.06 0.90
N LEU A 13 -5.10 5.79 0.54
CA LEU A 13 -6.27 4.93 0.42
C LEU A 13 -6.51 4.07 1.67
N SER A 14 -5.64 4.13 2.66
CA SER A 14 -5.76 3.33 3.88
C SER A 14 -6.91 3.77 4.78
N THR A 15 -7.27 5.05 4.70
CA THR A 15 -8.36 5.67 5.50
C THR A 15 -9.71 5.65 4.78
N VAL A 16 -9.73 5.23 3.52
CA VAL A 16 -10.94 5.21 2.70
C VAL A 16 -11.77 3.98 3.03
N ASN A 17 -13.05 4.18 3.35
CA ASN A 17 -14.01 3.08 3.43
C ASN A 17 -14.07 2.39 2.08
N GLN A 18 -13.66 1.12 2.04
CA GLN A 18 -13.68 0.33 0.82
C GLN A 18 -15.13 0.03 0.43
N ARG A 19 -15.70 0.90 -0.39
CA ARG A 19 -17.02 0.75 -0.98
C ARG A 19 -16.88 0.27 -2.41
N ARG A 20 -17.68 -0.68 -2.81
CA ARG A 20 -17.61 -1.26 -4.16
C ARG A 20 -19.03 -1.38 -4.73
N ALA A 21 -19.18 -1.05 -6.01
CA ALA A 21 -20.40 -1.40 -6.74
C ALA A 21 -20.47 -2.92 -6.92
N ALA A 22 -21.68 -3.49 -6.91
CA ALA A 22 -21.88 -4.88 -7.25
C ALA A 22 -21.40 -5.13 -8.68
N PRO A 23 -20.65 -6.24 -8.94
CA PRO A 23 -20.22 -6.55 -10.28
C PRO A 23 -21.42 -6.77 -11.18
N VAL A 24 -21.45 -6.13 -12.34
CA VAL A 24 -22.33 -6.52 -13.43
C VAL A 24 -21.76 -7.81 -14.01
N SER A 25 -22.60 -8.82 -14.19
CA SER A 25 -22.20 -10.21 -14.47
C SER A 25 -21.47 -10.46 -15.80
N ALA A 26 -20.90 -9.46 -16.44
CA ALA A 26 -20.38 -9.58 -17.80
C ALA A 26 -18.96 -9.05 -18.04
N ASP A 27 -18.29 -8.41 -17.07
CA ASP A 27 -16.94 -7.89 -17.36
C ASP A 27 -15.94 -8.15 -16.22
N PRO A 28 -15.17 -9.27 -16.30
CA PRO A 28 -14.12 -9.59 -15.33
C PRO A 28 -12.87 -8.71 -15.46
N GLY A 29 -12.81 -7.80 -16.44
CA GLY A 29 -11.61 -7.03 -16.80
C GLY A 29 -11.55 -5.60 -16.28
N ARG A 30 -12.55 -5.11 -15.57
CA ARG A 30 -12.57 -3.71 -15.17
C ARG A 30 -11.68 -3.45 -13.95
N VAL A 31 -10.61 -2.71 -14.20
CA VAL A 31 -9.68 -2.22 -13.17
C VAL A 31 -10.36 -1.11 -12.37
N PRO A 32 -10.35 -1.13 -11.02
CA PRO A 32 -10.72 0.02 -10.22
C PRO A 32 -9.77 1.19 -10.53
N GLY A 33 -10.31 2.32 -10.96
CA GLY A 33 -9.52 3.50 -11.31
C GLY A 33 -9.74 4.06 -12.71
N ALA A 34 -10.81 3.61 -13.41
CA ALA A 34 -11.25 4.27 -14.63
C ALA A 34 -11.53 5.76 -14.37
N ALA A 35 -11.16 6.63 -15.33
CA ALA A 35 -11.35 8.06 -15.17
C ALA A 35 -12.81 8.40 -14.81
N PRO A 36 -13.06 9.35 -13.89
CA PRO A 36 -14.41 9.68 -13.41
C PRO A 36 -15.39 10.15 -14.50
N ASN A 37 -14.91 10.42 -15.69
CA ASN A 37 -15.69 10.84 -16.86
C ASN A 37 -15.82 9.77 -17.96
N ASP A 38 -15.55 8.49 -17.65
CA ASP A 38 -15.80 7.42 -18.63
C ASP A 38 -17.33 7.26 -18.82
N PRO A 39 -17.86 7.46 -20.04
CA PRO A 39 -19.29 7.36 -20.33
C PRO A 39 -19.87 5.96 -20.12
N LYS A 40 -19.02 4.96 -19.92
CA LYS A 40 -19.42 3.59 -19.62
C LYS A 40 -19.64 3.33 -18.12
N LEU A 41 -19.31 4.31 -17.25
CA LEU A 41 -19.51 4.19 -15.82
C LEU A 41 -20.98 4.32 -15.46
N ARG A 42 -21.50 3.41 -14.64
CA ARG A 42 -22.81 3.56 -14.02
C ARG A 42 -22.78 4.73 -13.02
N PRO A 43 -23.91 5.44 -12.83
CA PRO A 43 -23.98 6.54 -11.87
C PRO A 43 -23.49 6.17 -10.45
N ILE A 44 -23.75 4.93 -10.01
CA ILE A 44 -23.26 4.43 -8.72
C ILE A 44 -21.73 4.32 -8.67
N GLU A 45 -21.09 3.95 -9.76
CA GLU A 45 -19.62 3.86 -9.83
C GLU A 45 -18.99 5.25 -9.74
N VAL A 46 -19.57 6.24 -10.40
CA VAL A 46 -19.14 7.65 -10.30
C VAL A 46 -19.28 8.18 -8.87
N ALA A 47 -20.42 7.91 -8.22
CA ALA A 47 -20.64 8.29 -6.84
C ALA A 47 -19.66 7.63 -5.89
N LEU A 48 -19.39 6.33 -6.07
CA LEU A 48 -18.45 5.58 -5.24
C LEU A 48 -17.01 6.03 -5.45
N ASP A 49 -16.61 6.37 -6.67
CA ASP A 49 -15.28 6.92 -6.95
C ASP A 49 -15.06 8.23 -6.19
N THR A 50 -16.07 9.11 -6.20
CA THR A 50 -16.05 10.36 -5.42
C THR A 50 -15.95 10.08 -3.91
N LEU A 51 -16.73 9.14 -3.39
CA LEU A 51 -16.76 8.78 -1.97
C LEU A 51 -15.49 8.06 -1.50
N ASN A 52 -14.79 7.36 -2.41
CA ASN A 52 -13.56 6.64 -2.15
C ASN A 52 -12.31 7.48 -2.43
N THR A 53 -12.47 8.77 -2.66
CA THR A 53 -11.32 9.67 -2.82
C THR A 53 -10.60 9.83 -1.48
N GLY A 54 -9.40 9.26 -1.38
CA GLY A 54 -8.54 9.39 -0.20
C GLY A 54 -7.94 10.79 -0.05
N PRO A 55 -7.51 11.16 1.16
CA PRO A 55 -6.82 12.42 1.38
C PRO A 55 -5.56 12.53 0.53
N LEU A 56 -5.29 13.73 0.04
CA LEU A 56 -4.10 14.03 -0.73
C LEU A 56 -2.89 14.02 0.21
N ILE A 57 -1.93 13.14 -0.05
CA ILE A 57 -0.68 13.04 0.70
C ILE A 57 0.33 14.06 0.17
N ALA A 58 0.51 14.08 -1.14
CA ALA A 58 1.48 14.94 -1.82
C ALA A 58 1.09 15.17 -3.27
N SER A 59 1.62 16.26 -3.83
CA SER A 59 1.52 16.58 -5.25
C SER A 59 2.91 16.94 -5.78
N PHE A 60 3.25 16.40 -6.94
CA PHE A 60 4.56 16.58 -7.57
C PHE A 60 4.40 17.21 -8.93
N ALA A 61 5.17 18.27 -9.19
CA ALA A 61 5.18 18.91 -10.50
C ALA A 61 5.78 17.97 -11.56
N ILE A 62 5.14 17.89 -12.70
CA ILE A 62 5.68 17.20 -13.87
C ILE A 62 6.85 18.02 -14.42
N LYS A 63 8.03 17.44 -14.41
CA LYS A 63 9.27 18.06 -14.92
C LYS A 63 9.44 17.88 -16.43
N ALA A 64 9.01 16.73 -16.94
CA ALA A 64 9.03 16.43 -18.37
C ALA A 64 7.95 15.39 -18.70
N SER A 65 7.49 15.40 -19.95
CA SER A 65 6.55 14.40 -20.47
C SER A 65 7.13 13.79 -21.74
N GLN A 66 6.90 12.50 -21.95
CA GLN A 66 7.30 11.79 -23.17
C GLN A 66 6.09 11.56 -24.09
N PRO A 67 6.33 11.26 -25.39
CA PRO A 67 5.25 11.00 -26.33
C PRO A 67 4.37 9.78 -25.99
N ASP A 68 4.92 8.79 -25.26
CA ASP A 68 4.22 7.60 -24.78
C ASP A 68 3.29 7.89 -23.58
N GLY A 69 3.24 9.15 -23.13
CA GLY A 69 2.43 9.57 -21.98
C GLY A 69 3.13 9.41 -20.63
N SER A 70 4.34 8.87 -20.58
CA SER A 70 5.12 8.82 -19.34
C SER A 70 5.56 10.23 -18.91
N VAL A 71 5.69 10.41 -17.59
CA VAL A 71 6.05 11.68 -16.99
C VAL A 71 7.22 11.53 -16.03
N LEU A 72 8.08 12.53 -16.00
CA LEU A 72 9.17 12.63 -15.03
C LEU A 72 8.75 13.54 -13.89
N ILE A 73 8.87 13.04 -12.67
CA ILE A 73 8.62 13.79 -11.43
C ILE A 73 9.80 13.65 -10.46
N ASP A 74 9.98 14.64 -9.60
CA ASP A 74 10.94 14.57 -8.51
C ASP A 74 10.25 14.11 -7.22
N LEU A 75 10.55 12.89 -6.78
CA LEU A 75 10.02 12.31 -5.54
C LEU A 75 10.91 12.56 -4.32
N THR A 76 12.05 13.22 -4.47
CA THR A 76 12.98 13.48 -3.36
C THR A 76 12.30 14.08 -2.14
N PRO A 77 11.43 15.11 -2.29
CA PRO A 77 10.74 15.70 -1.13
C PRO A 77 9.85 14.74 -0.36
N ALA A 78 9.31 13.70 -1.01
CA ALA A 78 8.48 12.70 -0.33
C ALA A 78 9.30 11.76 0.56
N PHE A 79 10.55 11.49 0.18
CA PHE A 79 11.39 10.50 0.87
C PHE A 79 12.50 11.11 1.71
N SER A 80 12.71 12.42 1.63
CA SER A 80 13.55 13.18 2.56
C SER A 80 12.73 13.89 3.64
N ASN A 81 11.45 13.63 3.73
CA ASN A 81 10.52 14.18 4.71
C ASN A 81 9.59 13.08 5.24
N ASP A 82 8.78 13.37 6.27
CA ASP A 82 7.78 12.43 6.79
C ASP A 82 6.47 12.54 6.00
N ILE A 83 6.41 11.85 4.86
CA ILE A 83 5.21 11.76 4.03
C ILE A 83 4.82 10.28 3.86
N PRO A 84 3.62 9.87 4.28
CA PRO A 84 2.66 10.62 5.11
C PRO A 84 3.17 10.77 6.54
N ALA A 85 2.75 11.79 7.26
CA ALA A 85 3.18 12.12 8.64
C ALA A 85 2.87 11.02 9.69
N ALA A 86 2.96 9.77 9.30
CA ALA A 86 2.67 8.61 10.12
C ALA A 86 3.88 8.17 10.94
N THR A 87 5.08 8.33 10.38
CA THR A 87 6.31 7.84 11.02
C THR A 87 6.67 8.69 12.23
N GLY A 88 6.55 10.02 12.13
CA GLY A 88 6.74 10.91 13.27
C GLY A 88 5.82 10.56 14.44
N ARG A 89 4.55 10.25 14.17
CA ARG A 89 3.61 9.78 15.21
C ARG A 89 4.01 8.43 15.81
N MET A 90 4.51 7.50 15.01
CA MET A 90 5.01 6.21 15.50
C MET A 90 6.25 6.38 16.39
N VAL A 91 7.20 7.22 15.97
CA VAL A 91 8.40 7.53 16.73
C VAL A 91 8.02 8.18 18.07
N ALA A 92 7.12 9.15 18.03
CA ALA A 92 6.60 9.82 19.20
C ALA A 92 5.96 8.84 20.20
N ALA A 93 5.08 7.97 19.72
CA ALA A 93 4.42 6.97 20.57
C ALA A 93 5.42 5.98 21.17
N ARG A 94 6.45 5.56 20.41
CA ARG A 94 7.49 4.65 20.88
C ARG A 94 8.40 5.25 21.95
N LEU A 95 8.73 6.52 21.81
CA LEU A 95 9.72 7.21 22.65
C LEU A 95 9.07 8.06 23.73
N GLY A 96 7.75 8.19 23.75
CA GLY A 96 7.05 9.07 24.70
C GLY A 96 7.37 10.55 24.49
N VAL A 97 7.65 10.97 23.24
CA VAL A 97 7.99 12.35 22.89
C VAL A 97 6.93 12.95 21.97
N LEU A 98 6.94 14.24 21.81
CA LEU A 98 6.08 14.95 20.86
C LEU A 98 6.88 15.30 19.61
N PRO A 99 6.48 14.85 18.40
CA PRO A 99 7.14 15.27 17.17
C PRO A 99 6.79 16.73 16.90
N ALA A 100 7.82 17.56 16.67
CA ALA A 100 7.62 18.96 16.32
C ALA A 100 7.77 19.18 14.81
N ALA A 101 8.88 18.75 14.22
CA ALA A 101 9.17 18.94 12.81
C ALA A 101 10.24 17.94 12.32
N VAL A 102 10.29 17.73 11.01
CA VAL A 102 11.46 17.11 10.36
C VAL A 102 12.52 18.17 10.15
N ASP A 103 13.77 17.84 10.45
CA ASP A 103 14.92 18.69 10.15
C ASP A 103 15.41 18.37 8.72
N PRO A 104 15.17 19.25 7.74
CA PRO A 104 15.50 18.98 6.35
C PRO A 104 17.03 18.98 6.09
N LEU A 105 17.81 19.62 6.94
CA LEU A 105 19.28 19.66 6.80
C LEU A 105 19.94 18.35 7.26
N ARG A 106 19.23 17.55 8.05
CA ARG A 106 19.70 16.28 8.61
C ARG A 106 18.87 15.09 8.13
N SER A 107 18.03 15.30 7.09
CA SER A 107 17.20 14.27 6.48
C SER A 107 17.60 14.08 5.03
N TYR A 108 17.86 12.84 4.62
CA TYR A 108 18.34 12.55 3.26
C TYR A 108 18.01 11.13 2.83
N ILE A 109 18.04 10.90 1.51
CA ILE A 109 17.93 9.57 0.92
C ILE A 109 19.32 8.93 0.94
N ASP A 110 19.44 7.80 1.63
CA ASP A 110 20.69 7.03 1.76
C ASP A 110 20.88 6.06 0.60
N ARG A 111 19.80 5.39 0.18
CA ARG A 111 19.87 4.35 -0.85
C ARG A 111 18.59 4.26 -1.65
N VAL A 112 18.76 4.07 -2.95
CA VAL A 112 17.68 3.72 -3.88
C VAL A 112 18.04 2.41 -4.57
N ARG A 113 17.10 1.46 -4.58
CA ARG A 113 17.22 0.21 -5.33
C ARG A 113 16.00 0.03 -6.20
N VAL A 114 16.23 -0.10 -7.48
CA VAL A 114 15.20 -0.36 -8.49
C VAL A 114 15.26 -1.84 -8.87
N THR A 115 14.09 -2.46 -9.00
CA THR A 115 13.89 -3.79 -9.59
C THR A 115 12.82 -3.66 -10.67
N ASP A 116 12.59 -4.73 -11.42
CA ASP A 116 11.56 -4.72 -12.49
C ASP A 116 10.16 -4.36 -12.00
N ARG A 117 9.87 -4.58 -10.72
CA ARG A 117 8.53 -4.40 -10.15
C ARG A 117 8.48 -3.54 -8.90
N SER A 118 9.61 -3.03 -8.44
CA SER A 118 9.63 -2.22 -7.22
C SER A 118 10.73 -1.19 -7.20
N LEU A 119 10.44 -0.10 -6.52
CA LEU A 119 11.39 0.93 -6.14
C LEU A 119 11.50 0.93 -4.61
N ASN A 120 12.68 0.60 -4.09
CA ASN A 120 12.94 0.56 -2.66
C ASN A 120 13.86 1.71 -2.29
N ILE A 121 13.44 2.53 -1.36
CA ILE A 121 14.14 3.74 -0.93
C ILE A 121 14.43 3.62 0.55
N ARG A 122 15.65 3.89 0.95
CA ARG A 122 16.07 3.99 2.34
C ARG A 122 16.44 5.44 2.62
N SER A 123 15.83 6.01 3.65
CA SER A 123 16.03 7.40 4.05
C SER A 123 16.44 7.49 5.51
N HIS A 124 17.26 8.47 5.82
CA HIS A 124 17.50 8.93 7.19
C HIS A 124 16.65 10.16 7.43
N ILE A 125 15.77 10.10 8.41
CA ILE A 125 14.90 11.21 8.78
C ILE A 125 15.21 11.63 10.21
N THR A 126 15.50 12.90 10.41
CA THR A 126 15.75 13.48 11.72
C THR A 126 14.57 14.33 12.13
N TYR A 127 14.01 14.02 13.29
CA TYR A 127 12.91 14.74 13.89
C TYR A 127 13.41 15.64 15.01
N LEU A 128 12.90 16.85 15.05
CA LEU A 128 12.92 17.67 16.26
C LEU A 128 11.75 17.22 17.14
N VAL A 129 12.02 16.87 18.38
CA VAL A 129 11.04 16.35 19.31
C VAL A 129 11.08 17.13 20.61
N ALA A 130 9.94 17.24 21.28
CA ALA A 130 9.85 17.80 22.62
C ALA A 130 9.60 16.69 23.64
N VAL A 131 10.29 16.75 24.79
CA VAL A 131 10.09 15.79 25.88
C VAL A 131 8.98 16.34 26.79
N PRO A 132 7.85 15.63 26.92
CA PRO A 132 6.76 16.07 27.77
C PRO A 132 7.20 16.27 29.24
N GLY A 133 6.76 17.36 29.83
CA GLY A 133 7.11 17.68 31.22
C GLY A 133 8.54 18.21 31.45
N GLN A 134 9.36 18.35 30.42
CA GLN A 134 10.74 18.84 30.53
C GLN A 134 11.06 19.97 29.52
N PRO A 135 10.33 21.09 29.58
CA PRO A 135 10.52 22.18 28.62
C PRO A 135 11.94 22.83 28.69
N ALA A 136 12.60 22.71 29.82
CA ALA A 136 13.96 23.24 30.00
C ALA A 136 15.02 22.54 29.13
N LEU A 137 14.75 21.30 28.64
CA LEU A 137 15.67 20.57 27.75
C LEU A 137 15.69 21.15 26.34
N GLY A 138 14.68 21.95 25.97
CA GLY A 138 14.50 22.39 24.59
C GLY A 138 14.24 21.25 23.62
N PRO A 139 14.17 21.53 22.30
CA PRO A 139 14.00 20.52 21.28
C PRO A 139 15.18 19.53 21.25
N GLN A 140 14.87 18.24 21.27
CA GLN A 140 15.82 17.17 21.10
C GLN A 140 15.77 16.63 19.67
N MET A 141 16.82 15.98 19.20
CA MET A 141 16.88 15.38 17.88
C MET A 141 16.81 13.86 17.97
N VAL A 142 15.95 13.26 17.14
CA VAL A 142 15.85 11.81 16.98
C VAL A 142 15.95 11.48 15.52
N SER A 143 16.96 10.68 15.15
CA SER A 143 17.15 10.21 13.78
C SER A 143 16.67 8.76 13.67
N VAL A 144 15.93 8.47 12.61
CA VAL A 144 15.44 7.13 12.29
C VAL A 144 15.76 6.77 10.84
N VAL A 145 15.92 5.48 10.60
CA VAL A 145 16.08 4.95 9.24
C VAL A 145 14.75 4.39 8.79
N LEU A 146 14.25 4.91 7.68
CA LEU A 146 13.00 4.49 7.06
C LEU A 146 13.25 3.71 5.78
N GLY A 147 12.48 2.63 5.59
CA GLY A 147 12.41 1.91 4.32
C GLY A 147 11.05 2.13 3.67
N HIS A 148 11.06 2.59 2.43
CA HIS A 148 9.88 2.74 1.60
C HIS A 148 9.95 1.78 0.43
N SER A 149 8.84 1.10 0.13
CA SER A 149 8.73 0.25 -1.05
C SER A 149 7.52 0.68 -1.87
N LEU A 150 7.78 1.12 -3.10
CA LEU A 150 6.74 1.29 -4.11
C LEU A 150 6.75 0.04 -4.99
N VAL A 151 5.60 -0.59 -5.13
CA VAL A 151 5.47 -1.86 -5.85
C VAL A 151 4.42 -1.70 -6.95
N PHE A 152 4.76 -2.11 -8.18
CA PHE A 152 3.78 -2.20 -9.25
C PHE A 152 2.76 -3.29 -8.92
N LEU A 153 1.50 -2.90 -8.95
CA LEU A 153 0.42 -3.86 -8.82
C LEU A 153 0.38 -4.76 -10.07
N PRO A 154 -0.04 -6.03 -9.92
CA PRO A 154 -0.15 -6.93 -11.07
C PRO A 154 -1.26 -6.46 -12.01
N ASP A 155 -1.01 -6.55 -13.34
CA ASP A 155 -1.99 -6.23 -14.38
C ASP A 155 -3.23 -7.12 -14.29
N GLN A 156 -3.03 -8.36 -13.86
CA GLN A 156 -4.09 -9.33 -13.59
C GLN A 156 -4.13 -9.64 -12.08
N PRO A 157 -4.96 -8.93 -11.31
CA PRO A 157 -5.10 -9.20 -9.90
C PRO A 157 -5.71 -10.58 -9.66
N MET A 158 -5.36 -11.19 -8.53
CA MET A 158 -5.93 -12.46 -8.13
C MET A 158 -7.43 -12.31 -7.87
N ARG A 159 -8.23 -13.29 -8.33
CA ARG A 159 -9.66 -13.33 -8.01
C ARG A 159 -9.86 -13.39 -6.50
N GLY A 160 -10.66 -12.45 -5.97
CA GLY A 160 -11.01 -12.43 -4.56
C GLY A 160 -11.80 -13.67 -4.17
N ARG A 161 -11.59 -14.15 -2.94
CA ARG A 161 -12.38 -15.21 -2.32
C ARG A 161 -13.07 -14.65 -1.08
N GLU A 162 -14.37 -14.87 -0.96
CA GLU A 162 -15.11 -14.44 0.21
C GLU A 162 -14.64 -15.19 1.47
N ALA A 163 -14.64 -14.48 2.59
CA ALA A 163 -14.33 -15.06 3.88
C ALA A 163 -15.49 -15.93 4.37
N ASP A 164 -15.13 -17.08 4.92
CA ASP A 164 -16.09 -17.97 5.60
C ASP A 164 -15.76 -17.93 7.10
N PRO A 165 -16.73 -17.64 7.99
CA PRO A 165 -16.48 -17.55 9.43
C PRO A 165 -16.02 -18.87 10.06
N ARG A 166 -16.22 -20.00 9.38
CA ARG A 166 -15.75 -21.31 9.81
C ARG A 166 -14.23 -21.48 9.64
N VAL A 167 -13.59 -20.59 8.88
CA VAL A 167 -12.15 -20.69 8.58
C VAL A 167 -11.49 -19.37 8.93
N GLY A 168 -10.49 -19.42 9.81
CA GLY A 168 -9.80 -18.25 10.35
C GLY A 168 -8.75 -17.68 9.38
N PHE A 169 -9.17 -16.89 8.39
CA PHE A 169 -8.26 -16.10 7.55
C PHE A 169 -8.28 -14.64 7.97
N PHE A 170 -7.13 -13.96 7.83
CA PHE A 170 -7.15 -12.50 7.77
C PHE A 170 -7.94 -12.06 6.55
N SER A 171 -8.75 -11.03 6.70
CA SER A 171 -9.63 -10.58 5.64
C SER A 171 -9.66 -9.06 5.55
N THR A 172 -9.89 -8.56 4.33
CA THR A 172 -10.21 -7.16 4.07
C THR A 172 -11.72 -7.04 3.90
N ARG A 173 -12.34 -6.18 4.70
CA ARG A 173 -13.78 -5.91 4.63
C ARG A 173 -14.06 -4.75 3.69
N PHE A 174 -15.17 -4.84 2.99
CA PHE A 174 -15.69 -3.76 2.14
C PHE A 174 -17.21 -3.77 2.13
N GLN A 175 -17.80 -2.64 1.78
CA GLN A 175 -19.24 -2.51 1.61
C GLN A 175 -19.56 -2.55 0.12
N GLN A 176 -20.51 -3.41 -0.27
CA GLN A 176 -20.95 -3.55 -1.65
C GLN A 176 -22.28 -2.86 -1.82
N PHE A 177 -22.37 -2.02 -2.86
CA PHE A 177 -23.58 -1.25 -3.23
C PHE A 177 -24.16 -1.79 -4.53
N ASP A 178 -25.44 -1.44 -4.79
CA ASP A 178 -26.13 -1.80 -6.02
C ASP A 178 -26.24 -3.33 -6.22
N THR A 179 -26.65 -4.00 -5.14
CA THR A 179 -26.86 -5.46 -5.17
C THR A 179 -28.20 -5.76 -5.88
N PRO A 180 -28.25 -6.70 -6.82
CA PRO A 180 -29.50 -7.12 -7.44
C PRO A 180 -30.53 -7.56 -6.40
N GLY A 181 -31.77 -7.06 -6.51
CA GLY A 181 -32.87 -7.37 -5.59
C GLY A 181 -33.06 -6.42 -4.43
N GLY A 182 -32.32 -5.31 -4.35
CA GLY A 182 -32.52 -4.27 -3.34
C GLY A 182 -32.30 -4.73 -1.91
N ALA A 183 -31.58 -5.83 -1.70
CA ALA A 183 -31.22 -6.32 -0.39
C ALA A 183 -30.33 -5.30 0.34
N ALA A 184 -30.53 -5.14 1.65
CA ALA A 184 -29.69 -4.31 2.46
C ALA A 184 -28.22 -4.70 2.27
N GLU A 185 -27.38 -3.69 2.09
CA GLU A 185 -25.94 -3.85 1.81
C GLU A 185 -25.24 -4.50 3.01
N ALA A 186 -24.99 -5.80 2.89
CA ALA A 186 -24.22 -6.52 3.90
C ALA A 186 -22.72 -6.29 3.67
N PRO A 187 -21.96 -6.02 4.73
CA PRO A 187 -20.51 -5.98 4.63
C PRO A 187 -19.98 -7.32 4.11
N LYS A 188 -19.13 -7.26 3.08
CA LYS A 188 -18.42 -8.43 2.55
C LYS A 188 -16.98 -8.43 3.00
N ALA A 189 -16.38 -9.60 3.06
CA ALA A 189 -14.99 -9.76 3.41
C ALA A 189 -14.29 -10.68 2.40
N GLN A 190 -13.09 -10.30 1.98
CA GLN A 190 -12.24 -11.14 1.13
C GLN A 190 -11.03 -11.59 1.93
N ILE A 191 -10.68 -12.87 1.84
CA ILE A 191 -9.55 -13.43 2.56
C ILE A 191 -8.23 -12.97 1.98
N ALA A 192 -7.25 -12.72 2.87
CA ALA A 192 -5.87 -12.55 2.50
C ALA A 192 -5.23 -13.94 2.31
N ARG A 193 -4.76 -14.23 1.09
CA ARG A 193 -4.15 -15.53 0.77
C ARG A 193 -3.07 -15.39 -0.29
N PHE A 194 -2.18 -16.35 -0.36
CA PHE A 194 -1.24 -16.45 -1.47
C PHE A 194 -1.94 -16.89 -2.76
N ARG A 195 -1.42 -16.40 -3.89
CA ARG A 195 -1.82 -16.87 -5.21
C ARG A 195 -1.07 -18.18 -5.51
N VAL A 196 -1.73 -19.28 -5.25
CA VAL A 196 -1.20 -20.62 -5.52
C VAL A 196 -2.01 -21.24 -6.65
N GLU A 197 -1.40 -21.38 -7.82
CA GLU A 197 -2.00 -21.93 -9.04
C GLU A 197 -1.21 -23.17 -9.45
N LYS A 198 -1.91 -24.23 -9.85
CA LYS A 198 -1.27 -25.47 -10.31
C LYS A 198 -0.44 -25.22 -11.57
N ALA A 199 0.78 -25.73 -11.65
CA ALA A 199 1.58 -25.73 -12.87
C ALA A 199 0.94 -26.62 -13.94
N ASN A 200 0.34 -27.75 -13.53
CA ASN A 200 -0.49 -28.58 -14.39
C ASN A 200 -1.94 -28.57 -13.88
N PRO A 201 -2.85 -27.78 -14.48
CA PRO A 201 -4.25 -27.68 -14.05
C PRO A 201 -5.03 -29.00 -14.14
N GLN A 202 -4.63 -29.91 -15.01
CA GLN A 202 -5.31 -31.20 -15.28
C GLN A 202 -4.89 -32.27 -14.25
N ALA A 203 -3.78 -32.12 -13.58
CA ALA A 203 -3.33 -33.09 -12.58
C ALA A 203 -4.15 -32.99 -11.30
N ALA A 204 -4.44 -34.10 -10.65
CA ALA A 204 -5.08 -34.11 -9.32
C ALA A 204 -4.22 -33.36 -8.30
N VAL A 205 -2.92 -33.60 -8.30
CA VAL A 205 -1.91 -32.89 -7.51
C VAL A 205 -0.85 -32.34 -8.45
N SER A 206 -0.40 -31.12 -8.23
CA SER A 206 0.62 -30.45 -9.03
C SER A 206 1.38 -29.46 -8.20
N ASP A 207 2.67 -29.30 -8.47
CA ASP A 207 3.45 -28.19 -7.96
C ASP A 207 2.82 -26.85 -8.38
N PRO A 208 2.97 -25.81 -7.57
CA PRO A 208 2.47 -24.50 -7.94
C PRO A 208 3.39 -23.82 -8.96
N VAL A 209 2.81 -23.01 -9.85
CA VAL A 209 3.56 -22.14 -10.77
C VAL A 209 4.56 -21.26 -10.01
N LYS A 210 4.11 -20.76 -8.87
CA LYS A 210 4.95 -19.95 -7.96
C LYS A 210 4.76 -20.47 -6.53
N PRO A 211 5.78 -21.10 -5.95
CA PRO A 211 5.70 -21.59 -4.58
C PRO A 211 5.66 -20.44 -3.57
N ILE A 212 5.09 -20.70 -2.41
CA ILE A 212 5.19 -19.80 -1.26
C ILE A 212 6.64 -19.83 -0.78
N THR A 213 7.30 -18.68 -0.81
CA THR A 213 8.73 -18.58 -0.48
C THR A 213 8.92 -17.69 0.75
N TYR A 214 9.62 -18.21 1.74
CA TYR A 214 10.05 -17.47 2.93
C TYR A 214 11.55 -17.20 2.86
N TYR A 215 11.93 -15.99 3.26
CA TYR A 215 13.33 -15.60 3.34
C TYR A 215 13.75 -15.43 4.79
N LEU A 216 14.87 -16.03 5.16
CA LEU A 216 15.50 -15.79 6.45
C LEU A 216 16.35 -14.51 6.36
N GLY A 217 16.08 -13.55 7.24
CA GLY A 217 16.82 -12.29 7.26
C GLY A 217 18.31 -12.51 7.59
N PRO A 218 19.21 -11.71 7.00
CA PRO A 218 20.65 -11.84 7.23
C PRO A 218 21.08 -11.56 8.68
N GLY A 219 20.24 -10.85 9.45
CA GLY A 219 20.49 -10.60 10.87
C GLY A 219 20.18 -11.76 11.80
N ILE A 220 19.64 -12.87 11.28
CA ILE A 220 19.40 -14.08 12.09
C ILE A 220 20.72 -14.84 12.24
N PRO A 221 21.20 -15.09 13.48
CA PRO A 221 22.40 -15.87 13.69
C PRO A 221 22.28 -17.27 13.08
N GLU A 222 23.37 -17.76 12.47
CA GLU A 222 23.37 -19.03 11.73
C GLU A 222 22.86 -20.21 12.57
N ARG A 223 23.21 -20.25 13.87
CA ARG A 223 22.77 -21.30 14.80
C ARG A 223 21.24 -21.44 14.90
N TRP A 224 20.46 -20.37 14.64
CA TRP A 224 19.00 -20.38 14.75
C TRP A 224 18.30 -20.67 13.43
N LYS A 225 18.95 -20.45 12.29
CA LYS A 225 18.35 -20.66 10.97
C LYS A 225 17.77 -22.06 10.77
N PRO A 226 18.43 -23.17 11.16
CA PRO A 226 17.87 -24.51 11.03
C PRO A 226 16.56 -24.68 11.81
N HIS A 227 16.49 -24.16 13.03
CA HIS A 227 15.29 -24.27 13.88
C HIS A 227 14.12 -23.48 13.33
N ILE A 228 14.36 -22.25 12.86
CA ILE A 228 13.34 -21.42 12.23
C ILE A 228 12.83 -22.10 10.94
N LYS A 229 13.75 -22.62 10.12
CA LYS A 229 13.40 -23.37 8.91
C LYS A 229 12.53 -24.57 9.24
N ALA A 230 12.90 -25.37 10.23
CA ALA A 230 12.14 -26.53 10.66
C ALA A 230 10.73 -26.13 11.12
N GLY A 231 10.59 -25.07 11.92
CA GLY A 231 9.31 -24.57 12.38
C GLY A 231 8.40 -24.12 11.24
N VAL A 232 8.95 -23.43 10.22
CA VAL A 232 8.15 -23.02 9.03
C VAL A 232 7.70 -24.24 8.23
N LEU A 233 8.58 -25.24 8.06
CA LEU A 233 8.26 -26.46 7.29
C LEU A 233 7.25 -27.39 7.96
N GLN A 234 7.01 -27.25 9.26
CA GLN A 234 5.97 -28.01 9.95
C GLN A 234 4.54 -27.62 9.55
N TRP A 235 4.36 -26.49 8.89
CA TRP A 235 3.05 -26.01 8.41
C TRP A 235 2.76 -26.38 6.96
N LEU A 236 3.64 -27.09 6.31
CA LEU A 236 3.52 -27.58 4.94
C LEU A 236 3.13 -29.07 4.92
#